data_1970e630143c9c53a8faa0c3d4b6d6fd
#
_entry.id   1970e630143c9c53a8faa0c3d4b6d6fd
#
_cell.length_a   1.000
_cell.length_b   1.000
_cell.length_c   1.000
_cell.angle_alpha   90.00
_cell.angle_beta   90.00
_cell.angle_gamma   90.00
#
_symmetry.space_group_name_H-M   'P 1'
#
loop_
_entity.id
_entity.type
_entity.pdbx_description
1 polymer ?
#
loop_
_entity_poly.entity_id
_entity_poly.type
_entity_poly.pdbx_seq_one_letter_code
_entity_poly.pdbx_strand_id
1 'polypeptide(L)'
;MILGIAGILNQVADKIIFRHVYPGEDAQVQLGIYGAASKIAMIMAMLTQAFRYAYEPFVFSKSKDKDSKVMYANAMKYFIIFTLLAFLAVVFYIDILKYILAPDYWSGLRVVPIVMMAEIFMGVYFNLSFWYKLIDETKWGAYFSFAGCAVLIAINVFFVPIYGYMACAWAGFAGYAVAMLLSYFVGQKKYPINYDLKGIGKYVAAAIALYLVSEGLPFENVWVLLAIRTFLLIVFVSYIVKNDFPLRSLPVIGKYFR
;
A
#
# COMPACT_ATOMS: atom_id res chain seq x y z
N MET A 1 12.31 -20.28 4.35
CA MET A 1 13.58 -19.57 4.22
C MET A 1 13.65 -18.75 2.92
N ILE A 2 13.47 -19.32 1.73
CA ILE A 2 13.55 -18.62 0.43
C ILE A 2 12.57 -17.43 0.32
N LEU A 3 11.33 -17.57 0.79
CA LEU A 3 10.33 -16.48 0.85
C LEU A 3 10.76 -15.28 1.68
N GLY A 4 11.46 -15.51 2.80
CA GLY A 4 11.97 -14.43 3.65
C GLY A 4 13.09 -13.65 2.97
N ILE A 5 13.99 -14.36 2.27
CA ILE A 5 15.11 -13.74 1.54
C ILE A 5 14.59 -12.90 0.38
N ALA A 6 13.63 -13.42 -0.41
CA ALA A 6 13.02 -12.66 -1.51
C ALA A 6 12.26 -11.39 -1.01
N GLY A 7 11.61 -11.46 0.15
CA GLY A 7 10.97 -10.30 0.77
C GLY A 7 11.96 -9.22 1.22
N ILE A 8 13.07 -9.63 1.83
CA ILE A 8 14.14 -8.70 2.25
C ILE A 8 14.83 -8.10 1.03
N LEU A 9 15.13 -8.92 0.01
CA LEU A 9 15.72 -8.44 -1.24
C LEU A 9 14.83 -7.38 -1.89
N ASN A 10 13.52 -7.57 -1.94
CA ASN A 10 12.60 -6.57 -2.50
C ASN A 10 12.62 -5.21 -1.75
N GLN A 11 12.92 -5.20 -0.46
CA GLN A 11 12.98 -3.96 0.34
C GLN A 11 14.31 -3.21 0.23
N VAL A 12 15.38 -3.89 -0.20
CA VAL A 12 16.74 -3.32 -0.18
C VAL A 12 17.34 -3.28 -1.59
N ALA A 13 16.82 -4.09 -2.51
CA ALA A 13 17.38 -4.24 -3.86
C ALA A 13 17.40 -2.91 -4.64
N ASP A 14 16.38 -2.09 -4.50
CA ASP A 14 16.30 -0.78 -5.13
C ASP A 14 17.50 0.11 -4.77
N LYS A 15 17.88 0.15 -3.50
CA LYS A 15 18.99 0.96 -3.00
C LYS A 15 20.35 0.41 -3.43
N ILE A 16 20.49 -0.91 -3.43
CA ILE A 16 21.74 -1.58 -3.87
C ILE A 16 21.94 -1.36 -5.37
N ILE A 17 20.89 -1.59 -6.16
CA ILE A 17 20.96 -1.43 -7.62
C ILE A 17 21.19 0.02 -7.98
N PHE A 18 20.50 0.96 -7.34
CA PHE A 18 20.66 2.39 -7.57
C PHE A 18 22.13 2.81 -7.49
N ARG A 19 22.81 2.40 -6.43
CA ARG A 19 24.22 2.77 -6.20
C ARG A 19 25.17 2.31 -7.32
N HIS A 20 24.83 1.23 -8.04
CA HIS A 20 25.66 0.67 -9.08
C HIS A 20 25.28 1.14 -10.49
N VAL A 21 24.03 1.55 -10.67
CA VAL A 21 23.46 1.84 -12.00
C VAL A 21 23.30 3.34 -12.24
N TYR A 22 23.17 4.14 -11.18
CA TYR A 22 23.03 5.59 -11.31
C TYR A 22 24.37 6.24 -11.73
N PRO A 23 24.41 6.99 -12.85
CA PRO A 23 25.66 7.49 -13.41
C PRO A 23 26.17 8.80 -12.79
N GLY A 24 25.34 9.46 -11.96
CA GLY A 24 25.66 10.76 -11.35
C GLY A 24 26.58 10.61 -10.12
N GLU A 25 27.45 11.62 -9.91
CA GLU A 25 28.31 11.69 -8.73
C GLU A 25 27.53 11.92 -7.43
N ASP A 26 26.29 12.41 -7.53
CA ASP A 26 25.37 12.67 -6.42
C ASP A 26 24.53 11.46 -5.98
N ALA A 27 24.92 10.23 -6.37
CA ALA A 27 24.17 9.01 -6.06
C ALA A 27 23.81 8.87 -4.58
N GLN A 28 24.72 9.25 -3.67
CA GLN A 28 24.46 9.17 -2.22
C GLN A 28 23.43 10.21 -1.76
N VAL A 29 23.45 11.41 -2.36
CA VAL A 29 22.48 12.47 -2.07
C VAL A 29 21.09 12.03 -2.53
N GLN A 30 20.98 11.51 -3.75
CA GLN A 30 19.74 10.99 -4.32
C GLN A 30 19.15 9.85 -3.48
N LEU A 31 19.98 8.90 -3.04
CA LEU A 31 19.56 7.83 -2.13
C LEU A 31 19.15 8.37 -0.74
N GLY A 32 19.83 9.40 -0.26
CA GLY A 32 19.47 10.08 0.98
C GLY A 32 18.08 10.70 0.91
N ILE A 33 17.78 11.41 -0.19
CA ILE A 33 16.48 12.03 -0.47
C ILE A 33 15.37 10.96 -0.54
N TYR A 34 15.60 9.90 -1.31
CA TYR A 34 14.67 8.77 -1.42
C TYR A 34 14.44 8.07 -0.06
N GLY A 35 15.54 7.81 0.67
CA GLY A 35 15.48 7.15 1.97
C GLY A 35 14.75 7.98 3.03
N ALA A 36 14.95 9.29 3.05
CA ALA A 36 14.27 10.21 3.96
C ALA A 36 12.76 10.25 3.68
N ALA A 37 12.37 10.44 2.42
CA ALA A 37 10.96 10.45 2.01
C ALA A 37 10.27 9.09 2.28
N SER A 38 10.96 7.97 2.02
CA SER A 38 10.46 6.63 2.30
C SER A 38 10.15 6.39 3.78
N LYS A 39 10.76 7.12 4.72
CA LYS A 39 10.42 7.05 6.15
C LYS A 39 8.99 7.52 6.44
N ILE A 40 8.48 8.50 5.70
CA ILE A 40 7.07 8.90 5.81
C ILE A 40 6.17 7.76 5.30
N ALA A 41 6.51 7.19 4.16
CA ALA A 41 5.76 6.06 3.60
C ALA A 41 5.83 4.78 4.47
N MET A 42 6.84 4.65 5.32
CA MET A 42 6.99 3.52 6.27
C MET A 42 5.80 3.37 7.23
N ILE A 43 5.05 4.45 7.47
CA ILE A 43 3.78 4.39 8.23
C ILE A 43 2.87 3.32 7.62
N MET A 44 2.77 3.26 6.28
CA MET A 44 1.95 2.25 5.59
C MET A 44 2.50 0.84 5.77
N ALA A 45 3.82 0.66 5.69
CA ALA A 45 4.47 -0.63 5.94
C ALA A 45 4.19 -1.12 7.38
N MET A 46 4.26 -0.23 8.37
CA MET A 46 3.94 -0.55 9.77
C MET A 46 2.48 -0.98 9.93
N LEU A 47 1.53 -0.27 9.33
CA LEU A 47 0.11 -0.63 9.35
C LEU A 47 -0.14 -2.00 8.70
N THR A 48 0.47 -2.24 7.55
CA THR A 48 0.38 -3.52 6.84
C THR A 48 0.94 -4.68 7.68
N GLN A 49 2.08 -4.48 8.34
CA GLN A 49 2.68 -5.49 9.22
C GLN A 49 1.84 -5.73 10.49
N ALA A 50 1.33 -4.67 11.12
CA ALA A 50 0.47 -4.80 12.29
C ALA A 50 -0.79 -5.60 11.95
N PHE A 51 -1.44 -5.29 10.81
CA PHE A 51 -2.58 -6.03 10.31
C PHE A 51 -2.21 -7.51 10.07
N ARG A 52 -1.10 -7.78 9.39
CA ARG A 52 -0.63 -9.13 9.10
C ARG A 52 -0.46 -9.96 10.37
N TYR A 53 0.21 -9.42 11.39
CA TYR A 53 0.45 -10.14 12.66
C TYR A 53 -0.85 -10.45 13.41
N ALA A 54 -1.83 -9.56 13.36
CA ALA A 54 -3.13 -9.80 13.97
C ALA A 54 -3.99 -10.79 13.15
N TYR A 55 -3.90 -10.71 11.84
CA TYR A 55 -4.78 -11.44 10.93
C TYR A 55 -4.29 -12.88 10.65
N GLU A 56 -2.99 -13.13 10.61
CA GLU A 56 -2.43 -14.45 10.28
C GLU A 56 -2.89 -15.55 11.25
N PRO A 57 -2.83 -15.41 12.59
CA PRO A 57 -3.37 -16.40 13.52
C PRO A 57 -4.89 -16.61 13.36
N PHE A 58 -5.63 -15.53 13.10
CA PHE A 58 -7.08 -15.60 12.88
C PHE A 58 -7.42 -16.46 11.66
N VAL A 59 -6.72 -16.28 10.53
CA VAL A 59 -6.95 -17.07 9.32
C VAL A 59 -6.78 -18.56 9.58
N PHE A 60 -5.69 -18.95 10.25
CA PHE A 60 -5.43 -20.37 10.53
C PHE A 60 -6.42 -20.96 11.53
N SER A 61 -6.82 -20.22 12.56
CA SER A 61 -7.81 -20.68 13.54
C SER A 61 -9.19 -20.93 12.91
N LYS A 62 -9.55 -20.12 11.91
CA LYS A 62 -10.86 -20.17 11.22
C LYS A 62 -10.86 -20.93 9.91
N SER A 63 -9.75 -21.56 9.53
CA SER A 63 -9.59 -22.23 8.24
C SER A 63 -10.57 -23.37 7.97
N LYS A 64 -11.08 -24.01 9.03
CA LYS A 64 -12.05 -25.12 8.95
C LYS A 64 -13.51 -24.68 9.02
N ASP A 65 -13.79 -23.42 9.30
CA ASP A 65 -15.14 -22.89 9.40
C ASP A 65 -15.76 -22.80 8.00
N LYS A 66 -17.07 -23.08 7.89
CA LYS A 66 -17.82 -23.06 6.62
C LYS A 66 -17.78 -21.68 5.94
N ASP A 67 -17.76 -20.62 6.74
CA ASP A 67 -17.79 -19.22 6.27
C ASP A 67 -16.40 -18.57 6.16
N SER A 68 -15.32 -19.38 6.27
CA SER A 68 -13.95 -18.88 6.25
C SER A 68 -13.64 -17.99 5.04
N LYS A 69 -14.09 -18.40 3.84
CA LYS A 69 -13.87 -17.63 2.60
C LYS A 69 -14.55 -16.26 2.60
N VAL A 70 -15.75 -16.17 3.20
CA VAL A 70 -16.47 -14.90 3.34
C VAL A 70 -15.72 -13.98 4.32
N MET A 71 -15.23 -14.54 5.43
CA MET A 71 -14.41 -13.79 6.38
C MET A 71 -13.13 -13.26 5.73
N TYR A 72 -12.46 -14.06 4.90
CA TYR A 72 -11.25 -13.63 4.18
C TYR A 72 -11.55 -12.51 3.18
N ALA A 73 -12.65 -12.59 2.44
CA ALA A 73 -13.09 -11.55 1.51
C ALA A 73 -13.38 -10.23 2.24
N ASN A 74 -14.09 -10.30 3.37
CA ASN A 74 -14.41 -9.13 4.18
C ASN A 74 -13.15 -8.50 4.79
N ALA A 75 -12.25 -9.32 5.34
CA ALA A 75 -11.00 -8.82 5.91
C ALA A 75 -10.14 -8.10 4.86
N MET A 76 -10.06 -8.62 3.63
CA MET A 76 -9.41 -7.96 2.51
C MET A 76 -10.05 -6.60 2.20
N LYS A 77 -11.37 -6.53 2.13
CA LYS A 77 -12.11 -5.30 1.88
C LYS A 77 -11.82 -4.25 2.94
N TYR A 78 -11.94 -4.60 4.23
CA TYR A 78 -11.67 -3.68 5.33
C TYR A 78 -10.21 -3.25 5.40
N PHE A 79 -9.28 -4.15 5.11
CA PHE A 79 -7.85 -3.82 5.00
C PHE A 79 -7.63 -2.74 3.94
N ILE A 80 -8.19 -2.90 2.74
CA ILE A 80 -8.04 -1.93 1.64
C ILE A 80 -8.67 -0.59 2.03
N ILE A 81 -9.88 -0.58 2.60
CA ILE A 81 -10.55 0.65 3.05
C ILE A 81 -9.69 1.40 4.08
N PHE A 82 -9.18 0.68 5.09
CA PHE A 82 -8.36 1.25 6.14
C PHE A 82 -7.03 1.80 5.60
N THR A 83 -6.35 1.07 4.72
CA THR A 83 -5.08 1.53 4.14
C THR A 83 -5.27 2.69 3.16
N LEU A 84 -6.38 2.76 2.42
CA LEU A 84 -6.72 3.92 1.60
C LEU A 84 -7.01 5.16 2.46
N LEU A 85 -7.69 5.01 3.59
CA LEU A 85 -7.89 6.10 4.55
C LEU A 85 -6.56 6.60 5.10
N ALA A 86 -5.65 5.70 5.50
CA ALA A 86 -4.32 6.06 5.96
C ALA A 86 -3.48 6.72 4.85
N PHE A 87 -3.60 6.26 3.62
CA PHE A 87 -2.98 6.88 2.44
C PHE A 87 -3.43 8.33 2.28
N LEU A 88 -4.75 8.58 2.24
CA LEU A 88 -5.28 9.93 2.13
C LEU A 88 -4.87 10.81 3.31
N ALA A 89 -4.90 10.28 4.54
CA ALA A 89 -4.47 11.01 5.71
C ALA A 89 -3.01 11.47 5.59
N VAL A 90 -2.08 10.57 5.21
CA VAL A 90 -0.67 10.95 5.09
C VAL A 90 -0.46 11.94 3.95
N VAL A 91 -1.04 11.70 2.78
CA VAL A 91 -0.81 12.56 1.60
C VAL A 91 -1.45 13.94 1.78
N PHE A 92 -2.64 14.04 2.38
CA PHE A 92 -3.30 15.32 2.63
C PHE A 92 -2.57 16.18 3.67
N TYR A 93 -1.91 15.55 4.63
CA TYR A 93 -1.12 16.24 5.65
C TYR A 93 0.39 16.25 5.37
N ILE A 94 0.82 15.94 4.13
CA ILE A 94 2.23 15.87 3.75
C ILE A 94 2.95 17.21 3.98
N ASP A 95 2.25 18.34 3.83
CA ASP A 95 2.78 19.68 4.10
C ASP A 95 3.11 19.93 5.57
N ILE A 96 2.50 19.19 6.49
CA ILE A 96 2.86 19.18 7.90
C ILE A 96 3.94 18.13 8.15
N LEU A 97 3.80 16.93 7.60
CA LEU A 97 4.72 15.83 7.81
C LEU A 97 6.12 16.10 7.24
N LYS A 98 6.24 16.97 6.22
CA LYS A 98 7.54 17.37 5.67
C LYS A 98 8.49 17.98 6.70
N TYR A 99 7.97 18.63 7.74
CA TYR A 99 8.80 19.23 8.80
C TYR A 99 9.50 18.21 9.71
N ILE A 100 9.14 16.92 9.61
CA ILE A 100 9.91 15.82 10.23
C ILE A 100 11.25 15.62 9.51
N LEU A 101 11.34 16.06 8.24
CA LEU A 101 12.54 15.97 7.41
C LEU A 101 13.22 17.32 7.32
N ALA A 102 14.56 17.31 7.20
CA ALA A 102 15.28 18.53 6.87
C ALA A 102 14.89 19.04 5.46
N PRO A 103 14.90 20.38 5.22
CA PRO A 103 14.46 20.98 3.96
C PRO A 103 15.12 20.41 2.70
N ASP A 104 16.37 20.00 2.80
CA ASP A 104 17.14 19.42 1.69
C ASP A 104 16.52 18.10 1.13
N TYR A 105 15.69 17.44 1.92
CA TYR A 105 15.01 16.19 1.54
C TYR A 105 13.59 16.38 1.01
N TRP A 106 13.04 17.60 1.00
CA TRP A 106 11.65 17.85 0.59
C TRP A 106 11.38 17.52 -0.88
N SER A 107 12.41 17.60 -1.74
CA SER A 107 12.30 17.17 -3.13
C SER A 107 11.87 15.71 -3.28
N GLY A 108 12.17 14.86 -2.28
CA GLY A 108 11.79 13.45 -2.24
C GLY A 108 10.33 13.19 -1.89
N LEU A 109 9.58 14.18 -1.40
CA LEU A 109 8.19 13.98 -0.98
C LEU A 109 7.28 13.46 -2.11
N ARG A 110 7.66 13.70 -3.36
CA ARG A 110 6.97 13.21 -4.57
C ARG A 110 6.90 11.68 -4.65
N VAL A 111 7.83 10.96 -4.01
CA VAL A 111 7.80 9.48 -4.02
C VAL A 111 6.85 8.92 -2.97
N VAL A 112 6.47 9.69 -1.94
CA VAL A 112 5.66 9.19 -0.81
C VAL A 112 4.36 8.55 -1.27
N PRO A 113 3.52 9.16 -2.12
CA PRO A 113 2.28 8.54 -2.58
C PRO A 113 2.53 7.22 -3.33
N ILE A 114 3.58 7.17 -4.16
CA ILE A 114 3.92 5.99 -4.96
C ILE A 114 4.36 4.84 -4.07
N VAL A 115 5.26 5.11 -3.11
CA VAL A 115 5.76 4.10 -2.17
C VAL A 115 4.64 3.61 -1.25
N MET A 116 3.76 4.50 -0.78
CA MET A 116 2.61 4.10 0.03
C MET A 116 1.65 3.19 -0.74
N MET A 117 1.40 3.47 -2.02
CA MET A 117 0.57 2.58 -2.86
C MET A 117 1.26 1.23 -3.09
N ALA A 118 2.59 1.21 -3.25
CA ALA A 118 3.37 -0.02 -3.33
C ALA A 118 3.19 -0.88 -2.06
N GLU A 119 3.23 -0.26 -0.88
CA GLU A 119 3.00 -0.93 0.41
C GLU A 119 1.56 -1.44 0.57
N ILE A 120 0.56 -0.75 0.02
CA ILE A 120 -0.82 -1.26 -0.05
C ILE A 120 -0.87 -2.53 -0.91
N PHE A 121 -0.24 -2.54 -2.08
CA PHE A 121 -0.18 -3.74 -2.93
C PHE A 121 0.54 -4.90 -2.24
N MET A 122 1.62 -4.62 -1.51
CA MET A 122 2.29 -5.62 -0.69
C MET A 122 1.37 -6.17 0.40
N GLY A 123 0.59 -5.32 1.06
CA GLY A 123 -0.39 -5.73 2.05
C GLY A 123 -1.52 -6.59 1.47
N VAL A 124 -2.04 -6.22 0.29
CA VAL A 124 -3.01 -7.04 -0.45
C VAL A 124 -2.38 -8.38 -0.85
N TYR A 125 -1.14 -8.38 -1.32
CA TYR A 125 -0.40 -9.62 -1.62
C TYR A 125 -0.27 -10.53 -0.39
N PHE A 126 0.01 -9.97 0.80
CA PHE A 126 0.03 -10.75 2.04
C PHE A 126 -1.34 -11.38 2.36
N ASN A 127 -2.41 -10.62 2.21
CA ASN A 127 -3.76 -11.17 2.37
C ASN A 127 -4.04 -12.30 1.37
N LEU A 128 -3.66 -12.12 0.12
CA LEU A 128 -3.79 -13.16 -0.90
C LEU A 128 -2.89 -14.38 -0.62
N SER A 129 -1.79 -14.21 0.10
CA SER A 129 -0.84 -15.31 0.37
C SER A 129 -1.44 -16.47 1.18
N PHE A 130 -2.57 -16.27 1.85
CA PHE A 130 -3.18 -17.32 2.67
C PHE A 130 -3.71 -18.49 1.84
N TRP A 131 -4.15 -18.29 0.60
CA TRP A 131 -4.67 -19.38 -0.20
C TRP A 131 -3.63 -20.50 -0.40
N TYR A 132 -2.40 -20.18 -0.78
CA TYR A 132 -1.38 -21.19 -0.98
C TYR A 132 -0.78 -21.75 0.31
N LYS A 133 -0.87 -21.01 1.42
CA LYS A 133 -0.53 -21.51 2.75
C LYS A 133 -1.58 -22.51 3.26
N LEU A 134 -2.86 -22.25 3.01
CA LEU A 134 -3.97 -23.08 3.45
C LEU A 134 -4.06 -24.42 2.70
N ILE A 135 -3.63 -24.48 1.43
CA ILE A 135 -3.59 -25.70 0.63
C ILE A 135 -2.19 -26.34 0.57
N ASP A 136 -1.26 -25.86 1.39
CA ASP A 136 0.13 -26.31 1.50
C ASP A 136 0.94 -26.26 0.19
N GLU A 137 0.59 -25.31 -0.69
CA GLU A 137 1.31 -25.04 -1.95
C GLU A 137 2.20 -23.79 -1.85
N THR A 138 3.02 -23.66 -0.82
CA THR A 138 3.84 -22.47 -0.51
C THR A 138 4.86 -22.10 -1.60
N LYS A 139 5.16 -23.00 -2.54
CA LYS A 139 6.00 -22.72 -3.72
C LYS A 139 5.49 -21.54 -4.56
N TRP A 140 4.17 -21.31 -4.62
CA TRP A 140 3.58 -20.19 -5.34
C TRP A 140 4.03 -18.83 -4.79
N GLY A 141 4.18 -18.73 -3.48
CA GLY A 141 4.71 -17.52 -2.87
C GLY A 141 6.12 -17.18 -3.35
N ALA A 142 6.99 -18.20 -3.55
CA ALA A 142 8.31 -17.99 -4.12
C ALA A 142 8.22 -17.51 -5.58
N TYR A 143 7.41 -18.16 -6.43
CA TYR A 143 7.25 -17.77 -7.82
C TYR A 143 6.74 -16.33 -7.98
N PHE A 144 5.73 -15.92 -7.20
CA PHE A 144 5.21 -14.56 -7.27
C PHE A 144 6.21 -13.52 -6.76
N SER A 145 6.93 -13.83 -5.68
CA SER A 145 7.98 -12.96 -5.16
C SER A 145 9.13 -12.80 -6.14
N PHE A 146 9.55 -13.89 -6.82
CA PHE A 146 10.56 -13.82 -7.86
C PHE A 146 10.10 -13.01 -9.07
N ALA A 147 8.86 -13.18 -9.52
CA ALA A 147 8.32 -12.40 -10.63
C ALA A 147 8.28 -10.89 -10.29
N GLY A 148 7.81 -10.54 -9.10
CA GLY A 148 7.82 -9.16 -8.62
C GLY A 148 9.24 -8.59 -8.51
N CYS A 149 10.19 -9.37 -7.97
CA CYS A 149 11.59 -8.98 -7.87
C CYS A 149 12.23 -8.78 -9.25
N ALA A 150 11.95 -9.64 -10.22
CA ALA A 150 12.46 -9.50 -11.58
C ALA A 150 11.98 -8.20 -12.24
N VAL A 151 10.70 -7.85 -12.08
CA VAL A 151 10.13 -6.58 -12.56
C VAL A 151 10.79 -5.39 -11.86
N LEU A 152 10.94 -5.45 -10.53
CA LEU A 152 11.61 -4.41 -9.75
C LEU A 152 13.03 -4.19 -10.24
N ILE A 153 13.82 -5.26 -10.42
CA ILE A 153 15.20 -5.20 -10.90
C ILE A 153 15.24 -4.61 -12.32
N ALA A 154 14.39 -5.10 -13.22
CA ALA A 154 14.37 -4.62 -14.60
C ALA A 154 14.08 -3.11 -14.66
N ILE A 155 13.05 -2.63 -13.93
CA ILE A 155 12.73 -1.20 -13.90
C ILE A 155 13.89 -0.40 -13.32
N ASN A 156 14.51 -0.86 -12.23
CA ASN A 156 15.66 -0.14 -11.66
C ASN A 156 16.83 -0.08 -12.64
N VAL A 157 17.19 -1.19 -13.27
CA VAL A 157 18.35 -1.22 -14.19
C VAL A 157 18.14 -0.32 -15.41
N PHE A 158 16.94 -0.32 -16.00
CA PHE A 158 16.68 0.45 -17.21
C PHE A 158 16.31 1.92 -16.96
N PHE A 159 15.64 2.22 -15.85
CA PHE A 159 15.06 3.55 -15.64
C PHE A 159 15.77 4.40 -14.57
N VAL A 160 16.55 3.82 -13.66
CA VAL A 160 17.33 4.60 -12.70
C VAL A 160 18.33 5.54 -13.39
N PRO A 161 19.04 5.15 -14.47
CA PRO A 161 19.94 6.08 -15.17
C PRO A 161 19.24 7.31 -15.74
N ILE A 162 17.93 7.23 -16.01
CA ILE A 162 17.15 8.28 -16.67
C ILE A 162 16.39 9.12 -15.64
N TYR A 163 15.73 8.47 -14.68
CA TYR A 163 14.77 9.10 -13.75
C TYR A 163 15.26 9.15 -12.30
N GLY A 164 16.47 8.68 -12.03
CA GLY A 164 17.04 8.68 -10.68
C GLY A 164 16.16 7.92 -9.69
N TYR A 165 16.06 8.44 -8.46
CA TYR A 165 15.31 7.79 -7.37
C TYR A 165 13.80 7.63 -7.63
N MET A 166 13.22 8.39 -8.56
CA MET A 166 11.81 8.20 -8.94
C MET A 166 11.56 6.81 -9.55
N ALA A 167 12.56 6.29 -10.30
CA ALA A 167 12.48 4.94 -10.85
C ALA A 167 12.39 3.87 -9.75
N CYS A 168 13.07 4.06 -8.62
CA CYS A 168 13.00 3.13 -7.47
C CYS A 168 11.58 3.04 -6.90
N ALA A 169 10.90 4.18 -6.74
CA ALA A 169 9.52 4.20 -6.26
C ALA A 169 8.57 3.46 -7.22
N TRP A 170 8.68 3.71 -8.53
CA TRP A 170 7.88 3.01 -9.53
C TRP A 170 8.24 1.54 -9.70
N ALA A 171 9.52 1.18 -9.50
CA ALA A 171 9.96 -0.21 -9.50
C ALA A 171 9.31 -1.02 -8.37
N GLY A 172 9.29 -0.47 -7.15
CA GLY A 172 8.59 -1.07 -6.01
C GLY A 172 7.08 -1.20 -6.27
N PHE A 173 6.45 -0.14 -6.78
CA PHE A 173 5.03 -0.14 -7.13
C PHE A 173 4.70 -1.24 -8.16
N ALA A 174 5.43 -1.32 -9.27
CA ALA A 174 5.19 -2.31 -10.31
C ALA A 174 5.52 -3.74 -9.83
N GLY A 175 6.61 -3.94 -9.09
CA GLY A 175 7.01 -5.25 -8.56
C GLY A 175 5.94 -5.83 -7.63
N TYR A 176 5.45 -5.04 -6.68
CA TYR A 176 4.40 -5.51 -5.77
C TYR A 176 3.04 -5.65 -6.47
N ALA A 177 2.71 -4.79 -7.43
CA ALA A 177 1.52 -4.94 -8.25
C ALA A 177 1.53 -6.26 -9.02
N VAL A 178 2.65 -6.62 -9.65
CA VAL A 178 2.78 -7.89 -10.38
C VAL A 178 2.64 -9.09 -9.45
N ALA A 179 3.33 -9.10 -8.29
CA ALA A 179 3.21 -10.17 -7.31
C ALA A 179 1.77 -10.34 -6.81
N MET A 180 1.09 -9.23 -6.52
CA MET A 180 -0.32 -9.19 -6.09
C MET A 180 -1.25 -9.75 -7.17
N LEU A 181 -1.13 -9.27 -8.41
CA LEU A 181 -1.98 -9.69 -9.51
C LEU A 181 -1.79 -11.18 -9.83
N LEU A 182 -0.56 -11.67 -9.88
CA LEU A 182 -0.28 -13.08 -10.10
C LEU A 182 -0.88 -13.95 -8.99
N SER A 183 -0.72 -13.54 -7.72
CA SER A 183 -1.31 -14.26 -6.58
C SER A 183 -2.84 -14.27 -6.66
N TYR A 184 -3.46 -13.17 -7.08
CA TYR A 184 -4.90 -13.09 -7.26
C TYR A 184 -5.39 -14.04 -8.36
N PHE A 185 -4.85 -13.94 -9.58
CA PHE A 185 -5.34 -14.72 -10.72
C PHE A 185 -5.11 -16.23 -10.54
N VAL A 186 -3.96 -16.63 -10.01
CA VAL A 186 -3.69 -18.04 -9.72
C VAL A 186 -4.53 -18.53 -8.55
N GLY A 187 -4.67 -17.70 -7.50
CA GLY A 187 -5.50 -18.00 -6.34
C GLY A 187 -6.96 -18.23 -6.71
N GLN A 188 -7.54 -17.42 -7.59
CA GLN A 188 -8.91 -17.60 -8.06
C GLN A 188 -9.14 -18.93 -8.80
N LYS A 189 -8.11 -19.48 -9.44
CA LYS A 189 -8.19 -20.80 -10.08
C LYS A 189 -8.05 -21.97 -9.11
N LYS A 190 -7.20 -21.83 -8.07
CA LYS A 190 -6.88 -22.93 -7.15
C LYS A 190 -7.70 -22.94 -5.86
N TYR A 191 -8.00 -21.78 -5.34
CA TYR A 191 -8.76 -21.58 -4.12
C TYR A 191 -9.68 -20.35 -4.25
N PRO A 192 -10.78 -20.48 -5.01
CA PRO A 192 -11.64 -19.34 -5.34
C PRO A 192 -12.26 -18.72 -4.08
N ILE A 193 -12.08 -17.42 -3.91
CA ILE A 193 -12.68 -16.56 -2.89
C ILE A 193 -13.45 -15.45 -3.59
N ASN A 194 -14.70 -15.25 -3.24
CA ASN A 194 -15.54 -14.20 -3.82
C ASN A 194 -15.23 -12.84 -3.17
N TYR A 195 -14.20 -12.16 -3.64
CA TYR A 195 -13.89 -10.79 -3.21
C TYR A 195 -14.89 -9.80 -3.80
N ASP A 196 -15.33 -8.82 -2.98
CA ASP A 196 -16.17 -7.70 -3.44
C ASP A 196 -15.34 -6.68 -4.24
N LEU A 197 -14.90 -7.09 -5.44
CA LEU A 197 -14.07 -6.23 -6.30
C LEU A 197 -14.81 -4.95 -6.72
N LYS A 198 -16.14 -5.01 -6.86
CA LYS A 198 -16.94 -3.81 -7.22
C LYS A 198 -16.96 -2.81 -6.06
N GLY A 199 -17.15 -3.28 -4.83
CA GLY A 199 -17.09 -2.46 -3.64
C GLY A 199 -15.68 -1.88 -3.44
N ILE A 200 -14.65 -2.71 -3.49
CA ILE A 200 -13.24 -2.30 -3.39
C ILE A 200 -12.91 -1.25 -4.47
N GLY A 201 -13.30 -1.50 -5.72
CA GLY A 201 -13.06 -0.59 -6.84
C GLY A 201 -13.67 0.79 -6.64
N LYS A 202 -14.86 0.89 -6.02
CA LYS A 202 -15.48 2.18 -5.67
C LYS A 202 -14.64 2.96 -4.65
N TYR A 203 -14.10 2.29 -3.63
CA TYR A 203 -13.24 2.94 -2.63
C TYR A 203 -11.91 3.39 -3.23
N VAL A 204 -11.29 2.56 -4.06
CA VAL A 204 -10.05 2.91 -4.78
C VAL A 204 -10.30 4.09 -5.71
N ALA A 205 -11.36 4.07 -6.51
CA ALA A 205 -11.71 5.17 -7.41
C ALA A 205 -12.00 6.46 -6.64
N ALA A 206 -12.74 6.38 -5.53
CA ALA A 206 -13.02 7.54 -4.67
C ALA A 206 -11.73 8.11 -4.08
N ALA A 207 -10.84 7.27 -3.55
CA ALA A 207 -9.56 7.72 -2.98
C ALA A 207 -8.67 8.38 -4.05
N ILE A 208 -8.56 7.80 -5.24
CA ILE A 208 -7.80 8.38 -6.35
C ILE A 208 -8.42 9.71 -6.79
N ALA A 209 -9.75 9.79 -6.92
CA ALA A 209 -10.42 11.03 -7.30
C ALA A 209 -10.17 12.14 -6.28
N LEU A 210 -10.29 11.85 -4.98
CA LEU A 210 -10.04 12.82 -3.92
C LEU A 210 -8.57 13.26 -3.89
N TYR A 211 -7.64 12.34 -4.14
CA TYR A 211 -6.21 12.65 -4.26
C TYR A 211 -5.95 13.59 -5.44
N LEU A 212 -6.46 13.27 -6.64
CA LEU A 212 -6.28 14.12 -7.82
C LEU A 212 -6.92 15.50 -7.66
N VAL A 213 -8.10 15.57 -7.05
CA VAL A 213 -8.73 16.85 -6.72
C VAL A 213 -7.83 17.66 -5.79
N SER A 214 -7.25 17.03 -4.75
CA SER A 214 -6.34 17.69 -3.81
C SER A 214 -5.07 18.23 -4.47
N GLU A 215 -4.49 17.52 -5.44
CA GLU A 215 -3.30 17.96 -6.18
C GLU A 215 -3.61 19.09 -7.18
N GLY A 216 -4.83 19.12 -7.73
CA GLY A 216 -5.27 20.14 -8.66
C GLY A 216 -5.72 21.47 -8.03
N LEU A 217 -5.67 21.60 -6.70
CA LEU A 217 -6.13 22.82 -6.02
C LEU A 217 -5.13 23.97 -6.21
N PRO A 218 -5.55 25.14 -6.74
CA PRO A 218 -4.68 26.26 -7.06
C PRO A 218 -4.41 27.19 -5.85
N PHE A 219 -4.47 26.67 -4.62
CA PHE A 219 -4.31 27.49 -3.41
C PHE A 219 -2.87 27.46 -2.91
N GLU A 220 -2.26 28.63 -2.78
CA GLU A 220 -0.91 28.78 -2.20
C GLU A 220 -0.94 28.81 -0.67
N ASN A 221 -2.07 29.21 -0.07
CA ASN A 221 -2.20 29.28 1.38
C ASN A 221 -2.34 27.88 1.98
N VAL A 222 -1.33 27.45 2.75
CA VAL A 222 -1.26 26.13 3.37
C VAL A 222 -2.46 25.86 4.29
N TRP A 223 -2.94 26.84 5.02
CA TRP A 223 -4.07 26.66 5.94
C TRP A 223 -5.38 26.40 5.20
N VAL A 224 -5.61 27.12 4.09
CA VAL A 224 -6.79 26.92 3.23
C VAL A 224 -6.72 25.52 2.60
N LEU A 225 -5.55 25.14 2.10
CA LEU A 225 -5.32 23.84 1.51
C LEU A 225 -5.59 22.71 2.51
N LEU A 226 -5.07 22.84 3.74
CA LEU A 226 -5.30 21.87 4.82
C LEU A 226 -6.78 21.78 5.21
N ALA A 227 -7.49 22.90 5.28
CA ALA A 227 -8.92 22.89 5.57
C ALA A 227 -9.72 22.12 4.49
N ILE A 228 -9.41 22.36 3.21
CA ILE A 228 -10.06 21.65 2.10
C ILE A 228 -9.71 20.16 2.13
N ARG A 229 -8.44 19.81 2.32
CA ARG A 229 -7.98 18.42 2.41
C ARG A 229 -8.62 17.69 3.60
N THR A 230 -8.78 18.37 4.73
CA THR A 230 -9.50 17.82 5.88
C THR A 230 -10.98 17.58 5.55
N PHE A 231 -11.61 18.50 4.84
CA PHE A 231 -12.99 18.32 4.37
C PHE A 231 -13.11 17.12 3.43
N LEU A 232 -12.19 16.96 2.46
CA LEU A 232 -12.16 15.80 1.56
C LEU A 232 -11.98 14.48 2.33
N LEU A 233 -11.14 14.47 3.37
CA LEU A 233 -10.96 13.32 4.24
C LEU A 233 -12.25 12.97 4.99
N ILE A 234 -12.95 13.97 5.53
CA ILE A 234 -14.25 13.79 6.18
C ILE A 234 -15.28 13.23 5.20
N VAL A 235 -15.29 13.68 3.95
CA VAL A 235 -16.16 13.13 2.90
C VAL A 235 -15.87 11.66 2.68
N PHE A 236 -14.59 11.26 2.60
CA PHE A 236 -14.21 9.86 2.44
C PHE A 236 -14.62 9.01 3.65
N VAL A 237 -14.38 9.48 4.87
CA VAL A 237 -14.83 8.82 6.11
C VAL A 237 -16.36 8.67 6.14
N SER A 238 -17.08 9.73 5.79
CA SER A 238 -18.56 9.71 5.74
C SER A 238 -19.07 8.68 4.72
N TYR A 239 -18.36 8.54 3.57
CA TYR A 239 -18.68 7.54 2.57
C TYR A 239 -18.48 6.10 3.10
N ILE A 240 -17.37 5.85 3.84
CA ILE A 240 -17.11 4.57 4.50
C ILE A 240 -18.19 4.23 5.52
N VAL A 241 -18.49 5.18 6.41
CA VAL A 241 -19.49 4.99 7.48
C VAL A 241 -20.88 4.72 6.92
N LYS A 242 -21.25 5.39 5.85
CA LYS A 242 -22.58 5.21 5.22
C LYS A 242 -22.74 3.82 4.59
N ASN A 243 -21.69 3.27 3.99
CA ASN A 243 -21.80 2.05 3.17
C ASN A 243 -21.42 0.76 3.94
N ASP A 244 -20.37 0.79 4.75
CA ASP A 244 -19.81 -0.44 5.34
C ASP A 244 -19.79 -0.44 6.88
N PHE A 245 -19.91 0.73 7.53
CA PHE A 245 -19.96 0.85 8.99
C PHE A 245 -21.17 1.67 9.44
N PRO A 246 -22.41 1.19 9.26
CA PRO A 246 -23.58 1.92 9.74
C PRO A 246 -23.48 2.08 11.26
N LEU A 247 -23.34 3.31 11.72
CA LEU A 247 -23.13 3.67 13.15
C LEU A 247 -24.18 3.03 14.08
N ARG A 248 -25.38 2.74 13.54
CA ARG A 248 -26.46 2.07 14.27
C ARG A 248 -26.16 0.62 14.66
N SER A 249 -25.24 -0.04 13.97
CA SER A 249 -24.85 -1.44 14.23
C SER A 249 -23.73 -1.57 15.27
N LEU A 250 -23.09 -0.48 15.67
CA LEU A 250 -22.02 -0.48 16.65
C LEU A 250 -22.60 -0.52 18.07
N PRO A 251 -22.18 -1.49 18.91
CA PRO A 251 -22.78 -1.74 20.23
C PRO A 251 -22.66 -0.57 21.21
N VAL A 252 -21.64 0.31 21.03
CA VAL A 252 -21.41 1.46 21.90
C VAL A 252 -22.08 2.72 21.35
N ILE A 253 -21.97 2.97 20.04
CA ILE A 253 -22.42 4.21 19.40
C ILE A 253 -23.90 4.12 19.00
N GLY A 254 -24.41 2.93 18.68
CA GLY A 254 -25.80 2.70 18.30
C GLY A 254 -26.84 3.13 19.35
N LYS A 255 -26.44 3.26 20.63
CA LYS A 255 -27.29 3.80 21.71
C LYS A 255 -27.59 5.30 21.58
N TYR A 256 -26.72 6.06 20.90
CA TYR A 256 -26.87 7.52 20.76
C TYR A 256 -27.60 7.96 19.49
N PHE A 257 -27.91 7.01 18.58
CA PHE A 257 -28.59 7.25 17.29
C PHE A 257 -29.96 6.56 17.19
N ARG A 258 -30.55 6.19 18.34
CA ARG A 258 -31.95 5.76 18.43
C ARG A 258 -32.89 6.93 18.57
#